data_59af08aba13818b69349a0f0c050408d
#
_entry.id   59af08aba13818b69349a0f0c050408d
#
_cell.length_a   1.000
_cell.length_b   1.000
_cell.length_c   1.000
_cell.angle_alpha   90.00
_cell.angle_beta   90.00
_cell.angle_gamma   90.00
#
_symmetry.space_group_name_H-M   'P 1'
#
loop_
_entity.id
_entity.type
_entity.pdbx_description
1 polymer ?
#
loop_
_entity_poly.entity_id
_entity_poly.type
_entity_poly.pdbx_seq_one_letter_code
_entity_poly.pdbx_strand_id
1 'polypeptide(L)'
;MTINEFVYGMGVLPGDGWIGRWSPGIGDPTIMGWLTVVLYALGAWECYRVVTTHSGLLRPGESKLWWILVYGLLALGINKQLDLQSALTEIGRIFAAQQGWYERRHNVQILFIYGIAAIAALAVFALAFLARKAPPATFVALTGSVCLLSFVVIRASSFHHVDLFINSEIFGVRMNSIMEIGGISIIIAGAHMRLKVH
;
A
#
# COMPACT_ATOMS: atom_id res chain seq x y z
N MET A 1 -0.73 15.94 -27.21
CA MET A 1 -1.47 14.66 -27.29
C MET A 1 -1.78 14.25 -25.88
N THR A 2 -3.03 14.33 -25.46
CA THR A 2 -3.47 13.90 -24.13
C THR A 2 -3.58 12.38 -24.11
N ILE A 3 -3.50 11.76 -22.92
CA ILE A 3 -3.70 10.30 -22.76
C ILE A 3 -5.04 9.87 -23.36
N ASN A 4 -6.07 10.71 -23.26
CA ASN A 4 -7.36 10.47 -23.87
C ASN A 4 -7.30 10.45 -25.41
N GLU A 5 -6.60 11.38 -26.08
CA GLU A 5 -6.43 11.35 -27.54
C GLU A 5 -5.70 10.09 -28.01
N PHE A 6 -4.74 9.61 -27.22
CA PHE A 6 -4.06 8.33 -27.48
C PHE A 6 -5.01 7.15 -27.36
N VAL A 7 -5.89 7.14 -26.33
CA VAL A 7 -6.90 6.11 -26.08
C VAL A 7 -8.01 6.12 -27.16
N TYR A 8 -8.44 7.31 -27.61
CA TYR A 8 -9.40 7.45 -28.71
C TYR A 8 -8.86 6.89 -30.03
N GLY A 9 -7.59 7.13 -30.34
CA GLY A 9 -6.93 6.60 -31.53
C GLY A 9 -6.85 5.07 -31.58
N MET A 10 -7.04 4.40 -30.43
CA MET A 10 -6.99 2.94 -30.28
C MET A 10 -8.36 2.24 -30.27
N GLY A 11 -9.46 2.96 -30.54
CA GLY A 11 -10.80 2.35 -30.66
C GLY A 11 -11.44 1.90 -29.32
N VAL A 12 -10.94 2.33 -28.19
CA VAL A 12 -11.53 2.09 -26.88
C VAL A 12 -12.63 3.11 -26.62
N LEU A 13 -13.80 2.67 -26.14
CA LEU A 13 -14.89 3.58 -25.78
C LEU A 13 -14.41 4.58 -24.73
N PRO A 14 -14.65 5.91 -24.95
CA PRO A 14 -14.22 6.92 -24.05
C PRO A 14 -14.90 6.77 -22.68
N GLY A 15 -14.11 6.77 -21.62
CA GLY A 15 -14.60 7.06 -20.29
C GLY A 15 -14.52 8.57 -20.04
N ASP A 16 -15.34 9.08 -19.13
CA ASP A 16 -15.34 10.51 -18.75
C ASP A 16 -14.11 10.90 -17.88
N GLY A 17 -13.15 10.00 -17.69
CA GLY A 17 -11.99 10.17 -16.81
C GLY A 17 -10.67 10.49 -17.54
N TRP A 18 -9.61 10.73 -16.76
CA TRP A 18 -8.25 10.98 -17.28
C TRP A 18 -7.63 9.73 -17.90
N ILE A 19 -7.94 8.55 -17.34
CA ILE A 19 -7.53 7.24 -17.87
C ILE A 19 -8.78 6.37 -17.91
N GLY A 20 -9.42 6.26 -19.07
CA GLY A 20 -10.70 5.58 -19.21
C GLY A 20 -11.77 6.18 -18.29
N ARG A 21 -12.21 5.44 -17.28
CA ARG A 21 -13.19 5.90 -16.27
C ARG A 21 -12.54 6.51 -15.02
N TRP A 22 -11.22 6.36 -14.86
CA TRP A 22 -10.52 6.84 -13.68
C TRP A 22 -10.10 8.31 -13.85
N SER A 23 -10.31 9.09 -12.80
CA SER A 23 -9.78 10.45 -12.65
C SER A 23 -9.17 10.61 -11.27
N PRO A 24 -8.10 11.42 -11.12
CA PRO A 24 -7.60 11.79 -9.82
C PRO A 24 -8.70 12.44 -8.97
N GLY A 25 -8.94 11.89 -7.81
CA GLY A 25 -9.96 12.38 -6.90
C GLY A 25 -9.67 11.94 -5.47
N ILE A 26 -10.56 12.28 -4.54
CA ILE A 26 -10.47 11.80 -3.16
C ILE A 26 -11.07 10.39 -3.14
N GLY A 27 -10.20 9.37 -3.06
CA GLY A 27 -10.60 7.96 -3.11
C GLY A 27 -11.41 7.49 -1.89
N ASP A 28 -11.11 8.04 -0.71
CA ASP A 28 -11.83 7.73 0.54
C ASP A 28 -12.16 9.03 1.30
N PRO A 29 -13.29 9.69 0.98
CA PRO A 29 -13.69 10.96 1.62
C PRO A 29 -14.21 10.79 3.04
N THR A 30 -14.24 9.57 3.59
CA THR A 30 -14.75 9.30 4.93
C THR A 30 -13.80 9.84 6.02
N ILE A 31 -14.34 10.08 7.22
CA ILE A 31 -13.53 10.47 8.40
C ILE A 31 -12.45 9.42 8.67
N MET A 32 -12.78 8.12 8.52
CA MET A 32 -11.80 7.03 8.68
C MET A 32 -10.73 7.04 7.59
N GLY A 33 -11.07 7.38 6.34
CA GLY A 33 -10.11 7.57 5.26
C GLY A 33 -9.08 8.65 5.59
N TRP A 34 -9.54 9.81 6.03
CA TRP A 34 -8.66 10.92 6.43
C TRP A 34 -7.84 10.60 7.67
N LEU A 35 -8.44 9.97 8.69
CA LEU A 35 -7.71 9.50 9.87
C LEU A 35 -6.56 8.57 9.48
N THR A 36 -6.81 7.64 8.57
CA THR A 36 -5.78 6.70 8.08
C THR A 36 -4.64 7.44 7.38
N VAL A 37 -4.93 8.46 6.57
CA VAL A 37 -3.89 9.30 5.92
C VAL A 37 -3.05 10.03 6.96
N VAL A 38 -3.67 10.59 7.98
CA VAL A 38 -2.96 11.24 9.10
C VAL A 38 -2.05 10.24 9.82
N LEU A 39 -2.53 9.02 10.06
CA LEU A 39 -1.73 7.97 10.68
C LEU A 39 -0.54 7.54 9.80
N TYR A 40 -0.71 7.46 8.47
CA TYR A 40 0.41 7.24 7.54
C TYR A 40 1.46 8.35 7.66
N ALA A 41 1.04 9.61 7.69
CA ALA A 41 1.94 10.74 7.84
C ALA A 41 2.67 10.73 9.21
N LEU A 42 1.94 10.43 10.29
CA LEU A 42 2.51 10.29 11.63
C LEU A 42 3.50 9.12 11.69
N GLY A 43 3.15 7.97 11.10
CA GLY A 43 4.05 6.81 11.02
C GLY A 43 5.34 7.12 10.26
N ALA A 44 5.22 7.78 9.11
CA ALA A 44 6.38 8.23 8.34
C ALA A 44 7.24 9.22 9.13
N TRP A 45 6.62 10.16 9.84
CA TRP A 45 7.31 11.12 10.70
C TRP A 45 8.07 10.43 11.85
N GLU A 46 7.44 9.48 12.56
CA GLU A 46 8.11 8.73 13.63
C GLU A 46 9.29 7.91 13.09
N CYS A 47 9.14 7.26 11.94
CA CYS A 47 10.23 6.55 11.27
C CYS A 47 11.36 7.52 10.87
N TYR A 48 11.04 8.69 10.33
CA TYR A 48 12.01 9.75 10.01
C TYR A 48 12.76 10.23 11.25
N ARG A 49 12.08 10.42 12.38
CA ARG A 49 12.70 10.79 13.66
C ARG A 49 13.73 9.74 14.12
N VAL A 50 13.42 8.44 13.95
CA VAL A 50 14.40 7.38 14.28
C VAL A 50 15.69 7.57 13.48
N VAL A 51 15.59 7.83 12.17
CA VAL A 51 16.77 8.00 11.32
C VAL A 51 17.57 9.23 11.69
N THR A 52 16.89 10.35 11.93
CA THR A 52 17.58 11.63 12.21
C THR A 52 18.16 11.69 13.60
N THR A 53 17.44 11.21 14.62
CA THR A 53 17.88 11.24 16.02
C THR A 53 19.03 10.26 16.28
N HIS A 54 19.02 9.10 15.61
CA HIS A 54 20.01 8.04 15.84
C HIS A 54 20.96 7.84 14.65
N SER A 55 21.16 8.86 13.80
CA SER A 55 21.93 8.76 12.54
C SER A 55 23.33 8.16 12.70
N GLY A 56 24.01 8.41 13.82
CA GLY A 56 25.33 7.84 14.14
C GLY A 56 25.30 6.46 14.84
N LEU A 57 24.14 6.02 15.33
CA LEU A 57 23.98 4.78 16.12
C LEU A 57 23.34 3.66 15.31
N LEU A 58 22.62 3.98 14.23
CA LEU A 58 21.97 2.99 13.37
C LEU A 58 22.99 2.24 12.54
N ARG A 59 22.85 0.92 12.49
CA ARG A 59 23.57 0.11 11.51
C ARG A 59 23.10 0.45 10.09
N PRO A 60 23.94 0.33 9.05
CA PRO A 60 23.55 0.67 7.69
C PRO A 60 22.28 -0.05 7.18
N GLY A 61 22.09 -1.32 7.55
CA GLY A 61 20.87 -2.08 7.22
C GLY A 61 19.64 -1.54 7.93
N GLU A 62 19.74 -1.26 9.22
CA GLU A 62 18.65 -0.69 10.01
C GLU A 62 18.25 0.70 9.50
N SER A 63 19.23 1.56 9.19
CA SER A 63 18.97 2.88 8.62
C SER A 63 18.20 2.80 7.30
N LYS A 64 18.61 1.89 6.40
CA LYS A 64 17.89 1.65 5.14
C LYS A 64 16.46 1.18 5.36
N LEU A 65 16.23 0.28 6.34
CA LEU A 65 14.90 -0.18 6.71
C LEU A 65 13.99 0.99 7.10
N TRP A 66 14.46 1.85 8.00
CA TRP A 66 13.67 2.99 8.46
C TRP A 66 13.36 3.98 7.33
N TRP A 67 14.32 4.22 6.41
CA TRP A 67 14.06 5.03 5.21
C TRP A 67 13.02 4.39 4.28
N ILE A 68 13.07 3.07 4.10
CA ILE A 68 12.06 2.34 3.31
C ILE A 68 10.68 2.50 3.94
N LEU A 69 10.58 2.44 5.29
CA LEU A 69 9.32 2.67 5.98
C LEU A 69 8.81 4.10 5.81
N VAL A 70 9.69 5.12 5.88
CA VAL A 70 9.30 6.52 5.62
C VAL A 70 8.65 6.66 4.25
N TYR A 71 9.37 6.26 3.20
CA TYR A 71 8.86 6.41 1.83
C TYR A 71 7.67 5.50 1.54
N GLY A 72 7.69 4.27 2.06
CA GLY A 72 6.58 3.32 1.90
C GLY A 72 5.28 3.83 2.53
N LEU A 73 5.33 4.34 3.76
CA LEU A 73 4.16 4.89 4.43
C LEU A 73 3.63 6.15 3.72
N LEU A 74 4.51 7.03 3.25
CA LEU A 74 4.11 8.20 2.45
C LEU A 74 3.44 7.77 1.14
N ALA A 75 4.02 6.80 0.44
CA ALA A 75 3.46 6.28 -0.81
C ALA A 75 2.08 5.63 -0.60
N LEU A 76 1.90 4.84 0.48
CA LEU A 76 0.62 4.23 0.83
C LEU A 76 -0.42 5.28 1.24
N GLY A 77 -0.03 6.32 1.99
CA GLY A 77 -0.92 7.42 2.34
C GLY A 77 -1.40 8.20 1.12
N ILE A 78 -0.52 8.47 0.16
CA ILE A 78 -0.87 9.09 -1.12
C ILE A 78 -1.79 8.17 -1.93
N ASN A 79 -1.45 6.87 -2.03
CA ASN A 79 -2.25 5.88 -2.73
C ASN A 79 -3.67 5.77 -2.14
N LYS A 80 -3.81 5.92 -0.82
CA LYS A 80 -5.12 5.88 -0.13
C LYS A 80 -6.10 6.92 -0.67
N GLN A 81 -5.63 8.12 -0.99
CA GLN A 81 -6.48 9.20 -1.50
C GLN A 81 -6.58 9.22 -3.03
N LEU A 82 -5.51 8.87 -3.74
CA LEU A 82 -5.54 8.87 -5.21
C LEU A 82 -6.20 7.65 -5.82
N ASP A 83 -6.43 6.59 -5.01
CA ASP A 83 -6.97 5.29 -5.48
C ASP A 83 -6.27 4.78 -6.76
N LEU A 84 -4.92 4.76 -6.70
CA LEU A 84 -4.10 4.33 -7.83
C LEU A 84 -4.37 2.86 -8.22
N GLN A 85 -4.95 2.07 -7.32
CA GLN A 85 -5.36 0.71 -7.62
C GLN A 85 -6.46 0.68 -8.69
N SER A 86 -7.45 1.58 -8.60
CA SER A 86 -8.48 1.73 -9.62
C SER A 86 -7.92 2.24 -10.94
N ALA A 87 -6.93 3.16 -10.90
CA ALA A 87 -6.21 3.58 -12.09
C ALA A 87 -5.53 2.41 -12.80
N LEU A 88 -4.80 1.57 -12.04
CA LEU A 88 -4.10 0.40 -12.56
C LEU A 88 -5.07 -0.63 -13.15
N THR A 89 -6.21 -0.84 -12.49
CA THR A 89 -7.28 -1.73 -12.97
C THR A 89 -7.86 -1.22 -14.30
N GLU A 90 -8.07 0.08 -14.43
CA GLU A 90 -8.60 0.69 -15.66
C GLU A 90 -7.59 0.59 -16.81
N ILE A 91 -6.30 0.84 -16.54
CA ILE A 91 -5.21 0.61 -17.50
C ILE A 91 -5.22 -0.84 -17.98
N GLY A 92 -5.29 -1.80 -17.05
CA GLY A 92 -5.36 -3.23 -17.37
C GLY A 92 -6.58 -3.57 -18.25
N ARG A 93 -7.73 -2.95 -17.98
CA ARG A 93 -8.96 -3.13 -18.78
C ARG A 93 -8.79 -2.61 -20.21
N ILE A 94 -8.19 -1.42 -20.36
CA ILE A 94 -7.90 -0.82 -21.66
C ILE A 94 -7.00 -1.74 -22.49
N PHE A 95 -5.90 -2.21 -21.90
CA PHE A 95 -4.99 -3.15 -22.57
C PHE A 95 -5.67 -4.47 -22.93
N ALA A 96 -6.51 -5.02 -22.03
CA ALA A 96 -7.25 -6.25 -22.29
C ALA A 96 -8.20 -6.13 -23.47
N ALA A 97 -8.90 -4.99 -23.57
CA ALA A 97 -9.81 -4.72 -24.68
C ALA A 97 -9.07 -4.59 -26.02
N GLN A 98 -7.92 -3.90 -26.03
CA GLN A 98 -7.12 -3.70 -27.25
C GLN A 98 -6.47 -4.97 -27.78
N GLN A 99 -5.98 -5.84 -26.90
CA GLN A 99 -5.26 -7.06 -27.29
C GLN A 99 -6.18 -8.26 -27.46
N GLY A 100 -7.51 -8.11 -27.31
CA GLY A 100 -8.49 -9.17 -27.53
C GLY A 100 -8.46 -10.31 -26.50
N TRP A 101 -7.74 -10.16 -25.38
CA TRP A 101 -7.67 -11.19 -24.34
C TRP A 101 -8.65 -10.95 -23.16
N TYR A 102 -9.65 -10.10 -23.36
CA TYR A 102 -10.69 -9.83 -22.35
C TYR A 102 -11.39 -11.10 -21.87
N GLU A 103 -11.52 -12.09 -22.73
CA GLU A 103 -12.01 -13.44 -22.40
C GLU A 103 -11.13 -14.16 -21.37
N ARG A 104 -9.81 -13.86 -21.33
CA ARG A 104 -8.82 -14.46 -20.42
C ARG A 104 -8.56 -13.60 -19.17
N ARG A 105 -9.40 -12.61 -18.90
CA ARG A 105 -9.23 -11.67 -17.77
C ARG A 105 -8.99 -12.36 -16.43
N HIS A 106 -9.60 -13.52 -16.20
CA HIS A 106 -9.42 -14.30 -14.96
C HIS A 106 -7.97 -14.75 -14.76
N ASN A 107 -7.33 -15.28 -15.79
CA ASN A 107 -5.93 -15.74 -15.72
C ASN A 107 -4.97 -14.56 -15.49
N VAL A 108 -5.23 -13.41 -16.11
CA VAL A 108 -4.42 -12.20 -15.93
C VAL A 108 -4.59 -11.64 -14.51
N GLN A 109 -5.80 -11.66 -13.97
CA GLN A 109 -6.07 -11.28 -12.59
C GLN A 109 -5.32 -12.18 -11.60
N ILE A 110 -5.34 -13.49 -11.80
CA ILE A 110 -4.59 -14.44 -10.97
C ILE A 110 -3.09 -14.16 -11.05
N LEU A 111 -2.55 -13.96 -12.25
CA LEU A 111 -1.13 -13.64 -12.44
C LEU A 111 -0.75 -12.33 -11.73
N PHE A 112 -1.61 -11.32 -11.80
CA PHE A 112 -1.42 -10.04 -11.11
C PHE A 112 -1.38 -10.22 -9.57
N ILE A 113 -2.29 -11.03 -9.01
CA ILE A 113 -2.34 -11.35 -7.59
C ILE A 113 -1.05 -12.05 -7.15
N TYR A 114 -0.61 -13.09 -7.90
CA TYR A 114 0.65 -13.76 -7.61
C TYR A 114 1.86 -12.81 -7.73
N GLY A 115 1.84 -11.89 -8.70
CA GLY A 115 2.86 -10.86 -8.85
C GLY A 115 2.95 -9.95 -7.62
N ILE A 116 1.82 -9.42 -7.15
CA ILE A 116 1.76 -8.57 -5.94
C ILE A 116 2.18 -9.37 -4.71
N ALA A 117 1.72 -10.61 -4.55
CA ALA A 117 2.09 -11.47 -3.42
C ALA A 117 3.59 -11.77 -3.41
N ALA A 118 4.18 -12.05 -4.58
CA ALA A 118 5.63 -12.27 -4.71
C ALA A 118 6.43 -11.00 -4.36
N ILE A 119 6.01 -9.84 -4.84
CA ILE A 119 6.64 -8.55 -4.51
C ILE A 119 6.56 -8.28 -3.00
N ALA A 120 5.39 -8.51 -2.39
CA ALA A 120 5.22 -8.35 -0.95
C ALA A 120 6.09 -9.33 -0.15
N ALA A 121 6.18 -10.60 -0.56
CA ALA A 121 7.05 -11.59 0.07
C ALA A 121 8.53 -11.20 -0.04
N LEU A 122 8.98 -10.72 -1.20
CA LEU A 122 10.34 -10.21 -1.39
C LEU A 122 10.60 -8.97 -0.52
N ALA A 123 9.63 -8.05 -0.40
CA ALA A 123 9.75 -6.88 0.46
C ALA A 123 9.87 -7.29 1.94
N VAL A 124 9.04 -8.22 2.42
CA VAL A 124 9.14 -8.77 3.78
C VAL A 124 10.51 -9.41 4.02
N PHE A 125 10.98 -10.24 3.08
CA PHE A 125 12.30 -10.87 3.18
C PHE A 125 13.42 -9.82 3.21
N ALA A 126 13.38 -8.81 2.35
CA ALA A 126 14.35 -7.72 2.33
C ALA A 126 14.36 -6.93 3.65
N LEU A 127 13.18 -6.58 4.17
CA LEU A 127 13.05 -5.89 5.45
C LEU A 127 13.58 -6.75 6.60
N ALA A 128 13.25 -8.04 6.64
CA ALA A 128 13.75 -8.98 7.66
C ALA A 128 15.28 -9.14 7.58
N PHE A 129 15.84 -9.20 6.36
CA PHE A 129 17.27 -9.25 6.14
C PHE A 129 17.98 -7.96 6.63
N LEU A 130 17.40 -6.80 6.38
CA LEU A 130 17.90 -5.52 6.87
C LEU A 130 17.81 -5.42 8.40
N ALA A 131 16.75 -5.97 8.99
CA ALA A 131 16.51 -5.96 10.43
C ALA A 131 17.32 -7.01 11.21
N ARG A 132 17.94 -7.99 10.56
CA ARG A 132 18.56 -9.20 11.21
C ARG A 132 19.52 -8.92 12.38
N LYS A 133 20.08 -7.75 12.45
CA LYS A 133 20.99 -7.31 13.51
C LYS A 133 20.47 -6.07 14.25
N ALA A 134 19.20 -5.75 14.09
CA ALA A 134 18.58 -4.57 14.71
C ALA A 134 18.07 -4.92 16.13
N PRO A 135 17.80 -3.91 16.96
CA PRO A 135 17.21 -4.11 18.29
C PRO A 135 15.74 -4.59 18.19
N PRO A 136 15.19 -5.15 19.29
CA PRO A 136 13.81 -5.66 19.31
C PRO A 136 12.74 -4.66 18.87
N ALA A 137 12.92 -3.39 19.16
CA ALA A 137 12.03 -2.31 18.73
C ALA A 137 11.85 -2.25 17.21
N THR A 138 12.92 -2.47 16.45
CA THR A 138 12.87 -2.53 14.98
C THR A 138 12.10 -3.76 14.49
N PHE A 139 12.15 -4.89 15.22
CA PHE A 139 11.31 -6.06 14.90
C PHE A 139 9.83 -5.81 15.13
N VAL A 140 9.45 -4.99 16.12
CA VAL A 140 8.05 -4.57 16.30
C VAL A 140 7.58 -3.79 15.06
N ALA A 141 8.37 -2.82 14.58
CA ALA A 141 8.04 -2.10 13.37
C ALA A 141 7.98 -3.03 12.13
N LEU A 142 8.88 -4.01 12.04
CA LEU A 142 8.85 -5.04 10.99
C LEU A 142 7.54 -5.85 11.04
N THR A 143 7.07 -6.27 12.21
CA THR A 143 5.80 -6.97 12.37
C THR A 143 4.64 -6.13 11.85
N GLY A 144 4.59 -4.84 12.20
CA GLY A 144 3.59 -3.93 11.67
C GLY A 144 3.65 -3.80 10.14
N SER A 145 4.87 -3.79 9.58
CA SER A 145 5.08 -3.76 8.12
C SER A 145 4.58 -5.01 7.43
N VAL A 146 4.80 -6.19 8.02
CA VAL A 146 4.27 -7.47 7.51
C VAL A 146 2.75 -7.46 7.53
N CYS A 147 2.13 -7.02 8.63
CA CYS A 147 0.67 -6.89 8.72
C CYS A 147 0.13 -5.95 7.64
N LEU A 148 0.76 -4.79 7.45
CA LEU A 148 0.34 -3.81 6.46
C LEU A 148 0.51 -4.32 5.02
N LEU A 149 1.63 -4.96 4.70
CA LEU A 149 1.85 -5.56 3.38
C LEU A 149 0.87 -6.71 3.11
N SER A 150 0.60 -7.56 4.11
CA SER A 150 -0.43 -8.61 4.01
C SER A 150 -1.79 -8.02 3.71
N PHE A 151 -2.17 -6.93 4.39
CA PHE A 151 -3.39 -6.20 4.12
C PHE A 151 -3.44 -5.68 2.66
N VAL A 152 -2.36 -5.08 2.16
CA VAL A 152 -2.27 -4.59 0.77
C VAL A 152 -2.48 -5.73 -0.24
N VAL A 153 -1.86 -6.90 0.00
CA VAL A 153 -2.04 -8.10 -0.85
C VAL A 153 -3.49 -8.59 -0.82
N ILE A 154 -4.08 -8.70 0.38
CA ILE A 154 -5.47 -9.12 0.56
C ILE A 154 -6.41 -8.17 -0.20
N ARG A 155 -6.22 -6.85 -0.05
CA ARG A 155 -7.03 -5.84 -0.75
C ARG A 155 -6.87 -5.93 -2.28
N ALA A 156 -5.65 -6.18 -2.77
CA ALA A 156 -5.39 -6.31 -4.20
C ALA A 156 -5.97 -7.60 -4.80
N SER A 157 -6.22 -8.63 -3.99
CA SER A 157 -6.71 -9.93 -4.44
C SER A 157 -8.16 -9.91 -4.92
N SER A 158 -9.01 -8.98 -4.43
CA SER A 158 -10.41 -8.75 -4.85
C SER A 158 -11.22 -10.02 -5.17
N PHE A 159 -11.12 -11.05 -4.33
CA PHE A 159 -11.98 -12.22 -4.43
C PHE A 159 -13.31 -11.96 -3.72
N HIS A 160 -14.41 -12.41 -4.29
CA HIS A 160 -15.77 -12.18 -3.77
C HIS A 160 -15.92 -12.50 -2.26
N HIS A 161 -15.32 -13.59 -1.79
CA HIS A 161 -15.33 -13.96 -0.37
C HIS A 161 -14.47 -13.04 0.50
N VAL A 162 -13.36 -12.53 -0.02
CA VAL A 162 -12.45 -11.59 0.66
C VAL A 162 -13.09 -10.22 0.73
N ASP A 163 -13.79 -9.80 -0.33
CA ASP A 163 -14.52 -8.53 -0.34
C ASP A 163 -15.63 -8.50 0.72
N LEU A 164 -16.33 -9.62 0.95
CA LEU A 164 -17.32 -9.74 2.03
C LEU A 164 -16.67 -9.58 3.41
N PHE A 165 -15.51 -10.18 3.63
CA PHE A 165 -14.77 -10.06 4.90
C PHE A 165 -14.23 -8.64 5.13
N ILE A 166 -13.58 -8.05 4.12
CA ILE A 166 -12.98 -6.70 4.21
C ILE A 166 -14.05 -5.62 4.42
N ASN A 167 -15.24 -5.81 3.83
CA ASN A 167 -16.36 -4.89 3.97
C ASN A 167 -17.25 -5.19 5.19
N SER A 168 -16.95 -6.26 5.96
CA SER A 168 -17.66 -6.51 7.21
C SER A 168 -17.36 -5.39 8.22
N GLU A 169 -18.36 -5.05 9.01
CA GLU A 169 -18.23 -4.01 10.03
C GLU A 169 -18.14 -4.64 11.42
N ILE A 170 -17.15 -4.20 12.18
CA ILE A 170 -17.00 -4.52 13.60
C ILE A 170 -17.14 -3.21 14.36
N PHE A 171 -18.16 -3.10 15.21
CA PHE A 171 -18.50 -1.87 15.96
C PHE A 171 -18.67 -0.63 15.05
N GLY A 172 -19.24 -0.80 13.85
CA GLY A 172 -19.44 0.31 12.90
C GLY A 172 -18.18 0.76 12.17
N VAL A 173 -17.06 0.04 12.30
CA VAL A 173 -15.80 0.28 11.58
C VAL A 173 -15.54 -0.88 10.63
N ARG A 174 -15.23 -0.57 9.37
CA ARG A 174 -14.90 -1.58 8.37
C ARG A 174 -13.61 -2.31 8.75
N MET A 175 -13.60 -3.63 8.62
CA MET A 175 -12.42 -4.48 8.87
C MET A 175 -11.20 -3.98 8.10
N ASN A 176 -11.40 -3.49 6.88
CA ASN A 176 -10.39 -2.83 6.07
C ASN A 176 -9.60 -1.75 6.84
N SER A 177 -10.33 -0.84 7.50
CA SER A 177 -9.71 0.25 8.27
C SER A 177 -9.02 -0.27 9.54
N ILE A 178 -9.58 -1.29 10.18
CA ILE A 178 -9.00 -1.89 11.39
C ILE A 178 -7.64 -2.52 11.09
N MET A 179 -7.54 -3.29 10.01
CA MET A 179 -6.29 -3.95 9.62
C MET A 179 -5.22 -2.92 9.22
N GLU A 180 -5.60 -1.92 8.45
CA GLU A 180 -4.72 -0.86 7.97
C GLU A 180 -4.19 -0.01 9.15
N ILE A 181 -5.08 0.51 9.99
CA ILE A 181 -4.74 1.30 11.18
C ILE A 181 -3.91 0.47 12.16
N GLY A 182 -4.27 -0.80 12.37
CA GLY A 182 -3.52 -1.72 13.23
C GLY A 182 -2.07 -1.89 12.80
N GLY A 183 -1.84 -2.15 11.50
CA GLY A 183 -0.49 -2.27 10.95
C GLY A 183 0.35 -0.99 11.13
N ILE A 184 -0.23 0.17 10.82
CA ILE A 184 0.43 1.48 10.99
C ILE A 184 0.73 1.75 12.47
N SER A 185 -0.21 1.45 13.37
CA SER A 185 -0.05 1.67 14.81
C SER A 185 1.11 0.84 15.39
N ILE A 186 1.28 -0.41 14.93
CA ILE A 186 2.40 -1.27 15.33
C ILE A 186 3.73 -0.69 14.85
N ILE A 187 3.78 -0.15 13.61
CA ILE A 187 4.98 0.52 13.08
C ILE A 187 5.32 1.74 13.95
N ILE A 188 4.34 2.57 14.27
CA ILE A 188 4.51 3.76 15.14
C ILE A 188 5.03 3.35 16.52
N ALA A 189 4.45 2.30 17.11
CA ALA A 189 4.90 1.78 18.40
C ALA A 189 6.36 1.32 18.35
N GLY A 190 6.75 0.58 17.30
CA GLY A 190 8.14 0.15 17.09
C GLY A 190 9.09 1.33 16.92
N ALA A 191 8.71 2.36 16.16
CA ALA A 191 9.51 3.58 16.00
C ALA A 191 9.66 4.33 17.33
N HIS A 192 8.56 4.48 18.07
CA HIS A 192 8.59 5.13 19.37
C HIS A 192 9.44 4.38 20.41
N MET A 193 9.35 3.04 20.42
CA MET A 193 10.20 2.18 21.24
C MET A 193 11.68 2.38 20.87
N ARG A 194 11.99 2.45 19.56
CA ARG A 194 13.36 2.63 19.09
C ARG A 194 13.95 3.98 19.49
N LEU A 195 13.14 5.04 19.50
CA LEU A 195 13.54 6.37 19.95
C LEU A 195 13.89 6.43 21.45
N LYS A 196 13.37 5.51 22.26
CA LYS A 196 13.66 5.42 23.71
C LYS A 196 14.90 4.58 24.05
N VAL A 197 15.40 3.80 23.11
CA VAL A 197 16.63 2.99 23.31
C VAL A 197 17.82 3.85 23.00
N HIS A 198 18.59 4.18 24.03
CA HIS A 198 19.85 4.93 23.96
C HIS A 198 21.02 4.03 23.57
#